data_0a9a083ffed80d6685088395ecbb4530
#
_entry.id   0a9a083ffed80d6685088395ecbb4530
#
_cell.length_a   1.000
_cell.length_b   1.000
_cell.length_c   1.000
_cell.angle_alpha   90.00
_cell.angle_beta   90.00
_cell.angle_gamma   90.00
#
_symmetry.space_group_name_H-M   'P 1'
#
loop_
_entity.id
_entity.type
_entity.pdbx_description
1 polymer ?
#
loop_
_entity_poly.entity_id
_entity_poly.type
_entity_poly.pdbx_seq_one_letter_code
_entity_poly.pdbx_strand_id
1 'polypeptide(L)'
;MQVIMYQANAFTDKLFEGSPIGIVPDAKNLREEDMKRIVKITNLDKIAFAVSTEEYCYDLRFFNSEEEIVFCDCATVATFYALADKGYLKGVEEGCVRAYQSTEIGKKPVDIYFKDWKVDRVELCEQKPVLISSNLNLDELSTALNIDKSDICIPNSDTKPEVMRKDLKDMIIPVRSCEVLDQVVIDIENLRLRPIMEDIDKIYLFSIDQNEIINYICFEFRIKESCANEETTSSLMYYIKKNKLLNKDHFIYKNKSPRSKYNYMRCEIIENEDGFPIKIGGRASIYLEGVVTFG
;
A
#
# COMPACT_ATOMS: atom_id res chain seq x y z
N MET A 1 -29.50 -4.95 -11.39
CA MET A 1 -28.95 -3.75 -10.76
C MET A 1 -27.75 -3.26 -11.57
N GLN A 2 -27.47 -1.95 -11.58
CA GLN A 2 -26.33 -1.41 -12.36
C GLN A 2 -25.54 -0.44 -11.50
N VAL A 3 -24.22 -0.46 -11.65
CA VAL A 3 -23.31 0.52 -11.00
C VAL A 3 -22.25 0.99 -11.98
N ILE A 4 -21.86 2.24 -11.85
CA ILE A 4 -20.67 2.78 -12.53
C ILE A 4 -19.44 2.20 -11.86
N MET A 5 -18.48 1.80 -12.68
CA MET A 5 -17.18 1.31 -12.21
C MET A 5 -16.06 1.91 -13.05
N TYR A 6 -15.00 2.32 -12.39
CA TYR A 6 -13.74 2.72 -13.00
C TYR A 6 -12.68 1.66 -12.77
N GLN A 7 -11.71 1.60 -13.69
CA GLN A 7 -10.47 0.87 -13.43
C GLN A 7 -9.31 1.85 -13.57
N ALA A 8 -8.45 1.85 -12.57
CA ALA A 8 -7.30 2.73 -12.51
C ALA A 8 -6.06 1.96 -12.06
N ASN A 9 -4.90 2.38 -12.49
CA ASN A 9 -3.63 1.96 -11.92
C ASN A 9 -3.19 3.00 -10.89
N ALA A 10 -3.03 2.59 -9.64
CA ALA A 10 -2.49 3.44 -8.58
C ALA A 10 -0.97 3.57 -8.69
N PHE A 11 -0.41 4.65 -8.13
CA PHE A 11 1.01 4.95 -8.07
C PHE A 11 1.70 5.04 -9.44
N THR A 12 0.99 5.55 -10.42
CA THR A 12 1.55 5.80 -11.76
C THR A 12 0.75 6.85 -12.52
N ASP A 13 1.41 7.53 -13.44
CA ASP A 13 0.80 8.34 -14.49
C ASP A 13 0.91 7.67 -15.87
N LYS A 14 1.47 6.46 -15.94
CA LYS A 14 1.69 5.69 -17.16
C LYS A 14 0.69 4.54 -17.28
N LEU A 15 0.18 4.35 -18.49
CA LEU A 15 -0.65 3.17 -18.79
C LEU A 15 0.16 1.88 -18.62
N PHE A 16 -0.48 0.85 -18.07
CA PHE A 16 0.07 -0.49 -17.85
C PHE A 16 1.15 -0.62 -16.77
N GLU A 17 1.51 0.46 -16.07
CA GLU A 17 2.31 0.44 -14.84
C GLU A 17 1.40 0.65 -13.62
N GLY A 18 1.95 0.53 -12.42
CA GLY A 18 1.20 0.70 -11.16
C GLY A 18 0.31 -0.48 -10.79
N SER A 19 -0.42 -0.33 -9.71
CA SER A 19 -1.30 -1.35 -9.12
C SER A 19 -2.73 -1.20 -9.66
N PRO A 20 -3.29 -2.21 -10.35
CA PRO A 20 -4.65 -2.13 -10.93
C PRO A 20 -5.72 -2.24 -9.84
N ILE A 21 -6.67 -1.30 -9.85
CA ILE A 21 -7.76 -1.20 -8.88
C ILE A 21 -9.08 -0.96 -9.62
N GLY A 22 -10.13 -1.72 -9.22
CA GLY A 22 -11.51 -1.39 -9.54
C GLY A 22 -12.08 -0.40 -8.54
N ILE A 23 -12.92 0.53 -8.97
CA ILE A 23 -13.49 1.57 -8.14
C ILE A 23 -14.98 1.71 -8.44
N VAL A 24 -15.81 1.48 -7.43
CA VAL A 24 -17.25 1.80 -7.48
C VAL A 24 -17.48 3.06 -6.66
N PRO A 25 -17.69 4.23 -7.29
CA PRO A 25 -17.68 5.53 -6.62
C PRO A 25 -18.94 5.80 -5.79
N ASP A 26 -20.03 5.08 -6.06
CA ASP A 26 -21.28 5.14 -5.31
C ASP A 26 -21.82 3.73 -5.07
N ALA A 27 -21.49 3.18 -3.92
CA ALA A 27 -21.88 1.86 -3.48
C ALA A 27 -23.05 1.86 -2.47
N LYS A 28 -23.72 3.01 -2.28
CA LYS A 28 -24.76 3.22 -1.24
C LYS A 28 -25.84 2.15 -1.23
N ASN A 29 -26.21 1.64 -2.40
CA ASN A 29 -27.32 0.68 -2.54
C ASN A 29 -26.84 -0.76 -2.71
N LEU A 30 -25.53 -1.03 -2.53
CA LEU A 30 -24.94 -2.37 -2.65
C LEU A 30 -24.90 -3.06 -1.29
N ARG A 31 -25.34 -4.31 -1.26
CA ARG A 31 -25.10 -5.21 -0.14
C ARG A 31 -23.75 -5.88 -0.32
N GLU A 32 -23.21 -6.42 0.73
CA GLU A 32 -21.92 -7.15 0.69
C GLU A 32 -21.91 -8.28 -0.36
N GLU A 33 -23.03 -9.02 -0.47
CA GLU A 33 -23.16 -10.06 -1.50
C GLU A 33 -23.03 -9.50 -2.92
N ASP A 34 -23.57 -8.29 -3.16
CA ASP A 34 -23.49 -7.63 -4.46
C ASP A 34 -22.05 -7.18 -4.74
N MET A 35 -21.34 -6.65 -3.73
CA MET A 35 -19.92 -6.30 -3.82
C MET A 35 -19.05 -7.52 -4.16
N LYS A 36 -19.25 -8.64 -3.44
CA LYS A 36 -18.55 -9.91 -3.72
C LYS A 36 -18.84 -10.46 -5.13
N ARG A 37 -20.07 -10.30 -5.63
CA ARG A 37 -20.42 -10.68 -7.01
C ARG A 37 -19.70 -9.82 -8.04
N ILE A 38 -19.63 -8.50 -7.82
CA ILE A 38 -18.93 -7.57 -8.71
C ILE A 38 -17.46 -7.96 -8.81
N VAL A 39 -16.80 -8.25 -7.69
CA VAL A 39 -15.39 -8.71 -7.67
C VAL A 39 -15.22 -9.96 -8.54
N LYS A 40 -16.08 -10.97 -8.38
CA LYS A 40 -16.01 -12.22 -9.15
C LYS A 40 -16.23 -12.02 -10.64
N ILE A 41 -17.19 -11.16 -11.03
CA ILE A 41 -17.52 -10.90 -12.44
C ILE A 41 -16.39 -10.16 -13.14
N THR A 42 -15.78 -9.18 -12.46
CA THR A 42 -14.75 -8.33 -13.06
C THR A 42 -13.37 -8.98 -13.10
N ASN A 43 -13.16 -10.01 -12.28
CA ASN A 43 -11.87 -10.71 -12.12
C ASN A 43 -10.71 -9.78 -11.86
N LEU A 44 -10.97 -8.70 -11.09
CA LEU A 44 -9.96 -7.78 -10.60
C LEU A 44 -9.43 -8.25 -9.25
N ASP A 45 -8.14 -8.08 -9.05
CA ASP A 45 -7.49 -8.48 -7.80
C ASP A 45 -8.02 -7.68 -6.60
N LYS A 46 -8.41 -6.40 -6.82
CA LYS A 46 -8.92 -5.51 -5.78
C LYS A 46 -9.97 -4.55 -6.31
N ILE A 47 -11.03 -4.35 -5.54
CA ILE A 47 -12.06 -3.33 -5.80
C ILE A 47 -12.35 -2.54 -4.53
N ALA A 48 -12.39 -1.22 -4.69
CA ALA A 48 -12.86 -0.29 -3.67
C ALA A 48 -14.33 0.09 -3.93
N PHE A 49 -15.11 0.06 -2.89
CA PHE A 49 -16.51 0.49 -2.86
C PHE A 49 -16.62 1.72 -1.96
N ALA A 50 -17.00 2.85 -2.54
CA ALA A 50 -17.08 4.12 -1.82
C ALA A 50 -18.54 4.51 -1.58
N VAL A 51 -18.82 5.02 -0.38
CA VAL A 51 -20.10 5.63 0.00
C VAL A 51 -19.82 7.00 0.58
N SER A 52 -20.34 8.06 -0.06
CA SER A 52 -20.28 9.41 0.50
C SER A 52 -21.21 9.50 1.70
N THR A 53 -20.69 9.89 2.85
CA THR A 53 -21.45 10.06 4.11
C THR A 53 -21.73 11.52 4.41
N GLU A 54 -20.74 12.37 4.20
CA GLU A 54 -20.80 13.83 4.36
C GLU A 54 -19.90 14.47 3.29
N GLU A 55 -19.90 15.81 3.21
CA GLU A 55 -18.98 16.51 2.31
C GLU A 55 -17.52 16.15 2.63
N TYR A 56 -16.79 15.66 1.64
CA TYR A 56 -15.42 15.15 1.75
C TYR A 56 -15.21 13.96 2.69
N CYS A 57 -16.28 13.27 3.11
CA CYS A 57 -16.20 12.06 3.93
C CYS A 57 -16.76 10.85 3.20
N TYR A 58 -15.98 9.77 3.16
CA TYR A 58 -16.33 8.54 2.45
C TYR A 58 -16.07 7.31 3.32
N ASP A 59 -17.07 6.45 3.44
CA ASP A 59 -16.86 5.09 3.92
C ASP A 59 -16.34 4.25 2.77
N LEU A 60 -15.20 3.58 2.98
CA LEU A 60 -14.57 2.72 2.01
C LEU A 60 -14.55 1.28 2.47
N ARG A 61 -14.95 0.38 1.60
CA ARG A 61 -14.79 -1.05 1.75
C ARG A 61 -13.96 -1.59 0.59
N PHE A 62 -13.02 -2.46 0.89
CA PHE A 62 -12.12 -3.05 -0.09
C PHE A 62 -12.33 -4.55 -0.15
N PHE A 63 -12.40 -5.11 -1.36
CA PHE A 63 -12.57 -6.54 -1.56
C PHE A 63 -11.56 -7.06 -2.58
N ASN A 64 -11.06 -8.26 -2.33
CA ASN A 64 -10.40 -9.11 -3.31
C ASN A 64 -11.34 -10.27 -3.72
N SER A 65 -10.82 -11.24 -4.49
CA SER A 65 -11.61 -12.41 -4.94
C SER A 65 -12.08 -13.32 -3.80
N GLU A 66 -11.48 -13.24 -2.63
CA GLU A 66 -11.67 -14.16 -1.51
C GLU A 66 -12.41 -13.52 -0.34
N GLU A 67 -12.01 -12.31 0.05
CA GLU A 67 -12.49 -11.68 1.28
C GLU A 67 -12.50 -10.14 1.21
N GLU A 68 -13.03 -9.53 2.24
CA GLU A 68 -12.91 -8.10 2.49
C GLU A 68 -11.55 -7.78 3.09
N ILE A 69 -10.88 -6.76 2.53
CA ILE A 69 -9.57 -6.28 2.96
C ILE A 69 -9.78 -5.11 3.92
N VAL A 70 -9.17 -5.18 5.09
CA VAL A 70 -9.34 -4.15 6.14
C VAL A 70 -8.86 -2.77 5.70
N PHE A 71 -7.77 -2.71 4.93
CA PHE A 71 -7.18 -1.45 4.44
C PHE A 71 -6.25 -1.69 3.25
N CYS A 72 -6.24 -0.75 2.29
CA CYS A 72 -5.43 -0.85 1.07
C CYS A 72 -5.02 0.54 0.56
N ASP A 73 -3.72 0.87 0.66
CA ASP A 73 -3.18 2.18 0.25
C ASP A 73 -3.41 2.45 -1.23
N CYS A 74 -3.08 1.50 -2.11
CA CYS A 74 -3.24 1.67 -3.55
C CYS A 74 -4.71 1.84 -3.95
N ALA A 75 -5.62 1.10 -3.30
CA ALA A 75 -7.05 1.25 -3.54
C ALA A 75 -7.57 2.61 -3.03
N THR A 76 -7.08 3.09 -1.89
CA THR A 76 -7.41 4.41 -1.38
C THR A 76 -6.95 5.52 -2.33
N VAL A 77 -5.68 5.50 -2.75
CA VAL A 77 -5.12 6.49 -3.69
C VAL A 77 -5.91 6.51 -4.99
N ALA A 78 -6.15 5.33 -5.60
CA ALA A 78 -6.91 5.22 -6.84
C ALA A 78 -8.36 5.72 -6.67
N THR A 79 -9.01 5.41 -5.56
CA THR A 79 -10.39 5.80 -5.28
C THR A 79 -10.53 7.31 -5.16
N PHE A 80 -9.73 7.95 -4.29
CA PHE A 80 -9.81 9.41 -4.13
C PHE A 80 -9.38 10.16 -5.38
N TYR A 81 -8.42 9.61 -6.15
CA TYR A 81 -8.07 10.15 -7.45
C TYR A 81 -9.27 10.09 -8.41
N ALA A 82 -9.96 8.97 -8.51
CA ALA A 82 -11.13 8.81 -9.38
C ALA A 82 -12.31 9.67 -8.90
N LEU A 83 -12.58 9.73 -7.58
CA LEU A 83 -13.64 10.59 -7.03
C LEU A 83 -13.41 12.07 -7.39
N ALA A 84 -12.16 12.53 -7.33
CA ALA A 84 -11.81 13.90 -7.67
C ALA A 84 -11.84 14.14 -9.20
N ASP A 85 -11.25 13.25 -10.02
CA ASP A 85 -11.19 13.36 -11.47
C ASP A 85 -12.58 13.32 -12.13
N LYS A 86 -13.49 12.53 -11.56
CA LYS A 86 -14.85 12.33 -12.07
C LYS A 86 -15.91 13.23 -11.44
N GLY A 87 -15.48 14.16 -10.58
CA GLY A 87 -16.35 15.18 -9.99
C GLY A 87 -17.29 14.70 -8.88
N TYR A 88 -17.06 13.52 -8.31
CA TYR A 88 -17.74 13.05 -7.08
C TYR A 88 -17.24 13.83 -5.85
N LEU A 89 -16.02 14.33 -5.91
CA LEU A 89 -15.42 15.18 -4.91
C LEU A 89 -15.08 16.53 -5.56
N LYS A 90 -15.52 17.63 -4.92
CA LYS A 90 -15.31 18.98 -5.43
C LYS A 90 -13.84 19.39 -5.28
N GLY A 91 -13.20 19.73 -6.39
CA GLY A 91 -11.84 20.21 -6.43
C GLY A 91 -11.70 21.72 -6.29
N VAL A 92 -10.45 22.18 -6.36
CA VAL A 92 -10.03 23.59 -6.38
C VAL A 92 -9.12 23.84 -7.59
N GLU A 93 -8.92 25.10 -7.94
CA GLU A 93 -8.03 25.46 -9.07
C GLU A 93 -6.59 25.04 -8.80
N GLU A 94 -6.08 25.41 -7.64
CA GLU A 94 -4.72 25.10 -7.18
C GLU A 94 -4.74 24.84 -5.69
N GLY A 95 -4.01 23.82 -5.22
CA GLY A 95 -3.85 23.56 -3.78
C GLY A 95 -4.30 22.17 -3.33
N CYS A 96 -4.66 22.07 -2.07
CA CYS A 96 -4.99 20.80 -1.41
C CYS A 96 -6.40 20.84 -0.84
N VAL A 97 -7.16 19.80 -1.10
CA VAL A 97 -8.43 19.51 -0.43
C VAL A 97 -8.22 18.30 0.47
N ARG A 98 -8.56 18.46 1.75
CA ARG A 98 -8.53 17.34 2.72
C ARG A 98 -9.88 16.65 2.72
N ALA A 99 -9.86 15.37 2.42
CA ALA A 99 -10.97 14.45 2.58
C ALA A 99 -10.68 13.43 3.68
N TYR A 100 -11.68 12.64 4.03
CA TYR A 100 -11.55 11.61 5.05
C TYR A 100 -12.11 10.29 4.54
N GLN A 101 -11.36 9.23 4.76
CA GLN A 101 -11.86 7.87 4.60
C GLN A 101 -12.18 7.26 5.97
N SER A 102 -13.26 6.51 6.04
CA SER A 102 -13.59 5.64 7.16
C SER A 102 -13.52 4.20 6.68
N THR A 103 -12.81 3.36 7.42
CA THR A 103 -12.67 1.92 7.20
C THR A 103 -12.81 1.21 8.54
N GLU A 104 -12.68 -0.11 8.59
CA GLU A 104 -12.69 -0.86 9.85
C GLU A 104 -11.59 -0.41 10.84
N ILE A 105 -10.46 0.12 10.35
CA ILE A 105 -9.36 0.61 11.19
C ILE A 105 -9.54 2.09 11.62
N GLY A 106 -10.70 2.69 11.32
CA GLY A 106 -11.04 4.04 11.74
C GLY A 106 -11.00 5.09 10.63
N LYS A 107 -11.15 6.34 11.04
CA LYS A 107 -11.19 7.51 10.15
C LYS A 107 -9.79 8.09 9.97
N LYS A 108 -9.36 8.22 8.71
CA LYS A 108 -8.04 8.77 8.36
C LYS A 108 -8.18 9.89 7.33
N PRO A 109 -7.35 10.96 7.43
CA PRO A 109 -7.33 12.01 6.43
C PRO A 109 -6.61 11.57 5.17
N VAL A 110 -7.08 12.11 4.03
CA VAL A 110 -6.51 11.93 2.70
C VAL A 110 -6.41 13.30 2.06
N ASP A 111 -5.22 13.70 1.65
CA ASP A 111 -4.96 14.97 1.01
C ASP A 111 -4.95 14.81 -0.52
N ILE A 112 -5.80 15.58 -1.20
CA ILE A 112 -5.97 15.55 -2.65
C ILE A 112 -5.44 16.86 -3.19
N TYR A 113 -4.40 16.80 -4.00
CA TYR A 113 -3.75 17.97 -4.58
C TYR A 113 -4.27 18.21 -5.99
N PHE A 114 -4.57 19.47 -6.26
CA PHE A 114 -5.09 19.94 -7.54
C PHE A 114 -4.12 20.93 -8.19
N LYS A 115 -4.09 20.90 -9.50
CA LYS A 115 -3.41 21.87 -10.35
C LYS A 115 -4.23 22.11 -11.62
N ASP A 116 -4.50 23.38 -11.96
CA ASP A 116 -5.33 23.75 -13.10
C ASP A 116 -6.70 23.03 -13.10
N TRP A 117 -7.38 22.96 -11.94
CA TRP A 117 -8.65 22.25 -11.72
C TRP A 117 -8.59 20.72 -11.91
N LYS A 118 -7.43 20.16 -12.13
CA LYS A 118 -7.23 18.72 -12.30
C LYS A 118 -6.57 18.12 -11.07
N VAL A 119 -6.96 16.90 -10.75
CA VAL A 119 -6.27 16.16 -9.69
C VAL A 119 -4.84 15.88 -10.13
N ASP A 120 -3.87 16.33 -9.34
CA ASP A 120 -2.44 16.07 -9.57
C ASP A 120 -2.02 14.78 -8.89
N ARG A 121 -2.33 14.66 -7.60
CA ARG A 121 -1.99 13.47 -6.81
C ARG A 121 -2.87 13.35 -5.57
N VAL A 122 -2.82 12.17 -4.97
CA VAL A 122 -3.48 11.84 -3.69
C VAL A 122 -2.43 11.36 -2.71
N GLU A 123 -2.47 11.86 -1.48
CA GLU A 123 -1.56 11.48 -0.40
C GLU A 123 -2.36 11.04 0.84
N LEU A 124 -2.08 9.84 1.30
CA LEU A 124 -2.53 9.32 2.59
C LEU A 124 -1.78 10.04 3.70
N CYS A 125 -2.50 10.40 4.75
CA CYS A 125 -1.92 10.99 5.94
C CYS A 125 -1.81 9.91 7.00
N GLU A 126 -0.60 9.52 7.35
CA GLU A 126 -0.32 8.38 8.19
C GLU A 126 0.36 8.78 9.51
N GLN A 127 0.02 8.06 10.56
CA GLN A 127 0.70 8.18 11.85
C GLN A 127 2.12 7.60 11.75
N LYS A 128 3.01 8.12 12.60
CA LYS A 128 4.37 7.61 12.70
C LYS A 128 4.36 6.22 13.33
N PRO A 129 4.97 5.21 12.67
CA PRO A 129 5.13 3.90 13.29
C PRO A 129 5.98 3.98 14.57
N VAL A 130 5.60 3.20 15.57
CA VAL A 130 6.36 3.06 16.81
C VAL A 130 7.37 1.93 16.64
N LEU A 131 8.64 2.22 16.91
CA LEU A 131 9.69 1.21 16.93
C LEU A 131 9.46 0.26 18.13
N ILE A 132 9.27 -1.02 17.87
CA ILE A 132 9.09 -2.06 18.88
C ILE A 132 10.42 -2.73 19.20
N SER A 133 11.21 -3.08 18.18
CA SER A 133 12.52 -3.71 18.36
C SER A 133 13.45 -3.40 17.18
N SER A 134 14.73 -3.21 17.50
CA SER A 134 15.83 -3.11 16.53
C SER A 134 16.97 -4.11 16.85
N ASN A 135 16.82 -4.90 17.92
CA ASN A 135 17.80 -5.88 18.34
C ASN A 135 17.30 -7.30 18.11
N LEU A 136 17.02 -7.61 16.83
CA LEU A 136 16.59 -8.92 16.41
C LEU A 136 17.78 -9.90 16.33
N ASN A 137 17.55 -11.15 16.65
CA ASN A 137 18.55 -12.21 16.54
C ASN A 137 18.81 -12.53 15.05
N LEU A 138 19.93 -12.04 14.51
CA LEU A 138 20.27 -12.22 13.10
C LEU A 138 20.58 -13.66 12.73
N ASP A 139 21.02 -14.50 13.66
CA ASP A 139 21.27 -15.93 13.40
C ASP A 139 19.95 -16.68 13.25
N GLU A 140 18.96 -16.31 14.03
CA GLU A 140 17.60 -16.84 13.92
C GLU A 140 16.92 -16.36 12.63
N LEU A 141 17.04 -15.08 12.28
CA LEU A 141 16.54 -14.54 11.02
C LEU A 141 17.20 -15.19 9.79
N SER A 142 18.51 -15.29 9.79
CA SER A 142 19.30 -15.94 8.73
C SER A 142 18.80 -17.39 8.50
N THR A 143 18.63 -18.15 9.58
CA THR A 143 18.09 -19.50 9.50
C THR A 143 16.64 -19.54 9.01
N ALA A 144 15.81 -18.61 9.48
CA ALA A 144 14.40 -18.55 9.13
C ALA A 144 14.15 -18.18 7.67
N LEU A 145 15.01 -17.31 7.11
CA LEU A 145 14.92 -16.79 5.76
C LEU A 145 15.76 -17.59 4.75
N ASN A 146 16.57 -18.53 5.22
CA ASN A 146 17.51 -19.32 4.44
C ASN A 146 18.47 -18.43 3.60
N ILE A 147 19.01 -17.37 4.22
CA ILE A 147 20.02 -16.48 3.63
C ILE A 147 21.19 -16.31 4.58
N ASP A 148 22.35 -15.89 4.08
CA ASP A 148 23.50 -15.64 4.92
C ASP A 148 23.26 -14.43 5.85
N LYS A 149 23.70 -14.53 7.10
CA LYS A 149 23.60 -13.42 8.06
C LYS A 149 24.27 -12.14 7.55
N SER A 150 25.37 -12.29 6.80
CA SER A 150 26.07 -11.16 6.17
C SER A 150 25.27 -10.48 5.06
N ASP A 151 24.20 -11.10 4.58
CA ASP A 151 23.32 -10.56 3.54
C ASP A 151 22.12 -9.79 4.13
N ILE A 152 21.96 -9.80 5.46
CA ILE A 152 20.92 -9.01 6.17
C ILE A 152 21.45 -7.59 6.42
N CYS A 153 21.59 -6.81 5.36
CA CYS A 153 22.08 -5.42 5.43
C CYS A 153 21.80 -4.67 4.11
N ILE A 154 21.86 -3.34 4.16
CA ILE A 154 22.10 -2.52 2.96
C ILE A 154 23.58 -2.14 2.92
N PRO A 155 24.29 -2.37 1.79
CA PRO A 155 25.70 -2.02 1.67
C PRO A 155 25.98 -0.56 2.04
N ASN A 156 27.09 -0.34 2.73
CA ASN A 156 27.54 0.99 3.18
C ASN A 156 26.58 1.71 4.14
N SER A 157 25.76 0.96 4.87
CA SER A 157 24.87 1.51 5.91
C SER A 157 24.94 0.67 7.19
N ASP A 158 24.58 1.30 8.31
CA ASP A 158 24.45 0.64 9.62
C ASP A 158 23.03 0.11 9.87
N THR A 159 22.25 -0.06 8.80
CA THR A 159 20.85 -0.50 8.91
C THR A 159 20.74 -1.92 9.42
N LYS A 160 19.73 -2.13 10.27
CA LYS A 160 19.39 -3.42 10.87
C LYS A 160 17.92 -3.71 10.67
N PRO A 161 17.51 -4.98 10.73
CA PRO A 161 16.10 -5.31 10.78
C PRO A 161 15.40 -4.62 11.95
N GLU A 162 14.21 -4.11 11.71
CA GLU A 162 13.38 -3.44 12.73
C GLU A 162 11.97 -3.99 12.72
N VAL A 163 11.37 -4.05 13.91
CA VAL A 163 9.93 -4.29 14.07
C VAL A 163 9.27 -2.97 14.43
N MET A 164 8.29 -2.59 13.65
CA MET A 164 7.52 -1.37 13.84
C MET A 164 6.03 -1.70 13.97
N ARG A 165 5.29 -0.90 14.73
CA ARG A 165 3.84 -0.98 14.84
C ARG A 165 3.21 0.35 14.49
N LYS A 166 2.25 0.28 13.58
CA LYS A 166 1.27 1.33 13.32
C LYS A 166 -0.12 0.71 13.54
N ASP A 167 -0.82 0.34 12.51
CA ASP A 167 -2.05 -0.46 12.59
C ASP A 167 -1.72 -1.96 12.71
N LEU A 168 -0.66 -2.37 12.06
CA LEU A 168 -0.11 -3.73 12.05
C LEU A 168 1.33 -3.72 12.59
N LYS A 169 1.82 -4.89 12.99
CA LYS A 169 3.18 -5.09 13.46
C LYS A 169 4.02 -5.63 12.31
N ASP A 170 4.78 -4.73 11.70
CA ASP A 170 5.58 -4.97 10.52
C ASP A 170 7.04 -5.22 10.88
N MET A 171 7.62 -6.30 10.37
CA MET A 171 9.06 -6.55 10.43
C MET A 171 9.70 -6.15 9.10
N ILE A 172 10.67 -5.26 9.15
CA ILE A 172 11.36 -4.73 7.96
C ILE A 172 12.79 -5.23 7.97
N ILE A 173 13.17 -5.96 6.94
CA ILE A 173 14.45 -6.66 6.83
C ILE A 173 15.17 -6.16 5.56
N PRO A 174 16.24 -5.37 5.74
CA PRO A 174 17.12 -5.00 4.63
C PRO A 174 17.92 -6.22 4.16
N VAL A 175 18.05 -6.42 2.85
CA VAL A 175 18.93 -7.41 2.27
C VAL A 175 19.90 -6.78 1.27
N ARG A 176 21.07 -7.36 1.15
CA ARG A 176 22.24 -6.80 0.45
C ARG A 176 21.98 -6.46 -1.01
N SER A 177 21.22 -7.28 -1.71
CA SER A 177 21.02 -7.10 -3.14
C SER A 177 19.74 -7.76 -3.65
N CYS A 178 19.39 -7.46 -4.92
CA CYS A 178 18.26 -8.09 -5.59
C CYS A 178 18.48 -9.59 -5.81
N GLU A 179 19.71 -10.02 -6.03
CA GLU A 179 20.06 -11.44 -6.20
C GLU A 179 19.82 -12.23 -4.91
N VAL A 180 20.15 -11.65 -3.75
CA VAL A 180 19.83 -12.25 -2.44
C VAL A 180 18.31 -12.30 -2.26
N LEU A 181 17.62 -11.21 -2.59
CA LEU A 181 16.15 -11.15 -2.49
C LEU A 181 15.47 -12.21 -3.38
N ASP A 182 16.05 -12.51 -4.56
CA ASP A 182 15.55 -13.55 -5.48
C ASP A 182 15.78 -14.98 -4.97
N GLN A 183 16.75 -15.18 -4.09
CA GLN A 183 17.08 -16.48 -3.51
C GLN A 183 16.24 -16.79 -2.26
N VAL A 184 15.56 -15.81 -1.70
CA VAL A 184 14.72 -16.00 -0.52
C VAL A 184 13.59 -16.98 -0.82
N VAL A 185 13.62 -18.10 -0.16
CA VAL A 185 12.57 -19.13 -0.18
C VAL A 185 12.06 -19.31 1.24
N ILE A 186 10.84 -18.88 1.49
CA ILE A 186 10.26 -18.96 2.83
C ILE A 186 9.20 -20.04 2.86
N ASP A 187 9.37 -20.97 3.78
CA ASP A 187 8.31 -21.84 4.27
C ASP A 187 7.50 -21.07 5.33
N ILE A 188 6.39 -20.47 4.90
CA ILE A 188 5.56 -19.59 5.73
C ILE A 188 5.01 -20.34 6.95
N GLU A 189 4.61 -21.59 6.81
CA GLU A 189 4.08 -22.41 7.87
C GLU A 189 5.14 -22.62 8.97
N ASN A 190 6.34 -22.97 8.57
CA ASN A 190 7.46 -23.19 9.48
C ASN A 190 7.96 -21.87 10.09
N LEU A 191 7.96 -20.80 9.30
CA LEU A 191 8.36 -19.48 9.76
C LEU A 191 7.44 -18.94 10.86
N ARG A 192 6.13 -19.13 10.73
CA ARG A 192 5.12 -18.74 11.75
C ARG A 192 5.35 -19.36 13.12
N LEU A 193 5.93 -20.55 13.16
CA LEU A 193 6.18 -21.28 14.41
C LEU A 193 7.42 -20.78 15.16
N ARG A 194 8.19 -19.87 14.59
CA ARG A 194 9.42 -19.38 15.22
C ARG A 194 9.13 -18.25 16.20
N PRO A 195 9.78 -18.24 17.37
CA PRO A 195 9.57 -17.20 18.40
C PRO A 195 9.77 -15.77 17.90
N ILE A 196 10.72 -15.55 16.97
CA ILE A 196 10.98 -14.23 16.38
C ILE A 196 9.78 -13.69 15.60
N MET A 197 8.83 -14.55 15.23
CA MET A 197 7.63 -14.22 14.47
C MET A 197 6.41 -14.00 15.35
N GLU A 198 6.55 -14.09 16.68
CA GLU A 198 5.44 -13.90 17.60
C GLU A 198 4.83 -12.50 17.42
N ASP A 199 3.52 -12.50 17.15
CA ASP A 199 2.75 -11.28 16.89
C ASP A 199 3.19 -10.45 15.65
N ILE A 200 4.01 -10.97 14.76
CA ILE A 200 4.31 -10.29 13.49
C ILE A 200 3.14 -10.49 12.53
N ASP A 201 2.64 -9.37 11.97
CA ASP A 201 1.56 -9.38 10.99
C ASP A 201 2.10 -9.44 9.57
N LYS A 202 3.20 -8.71 9.29
CA LYS A 202 3.84 -8.63 7.97
C LYS A 202 5.35 -8.63 8.06
N ILE A 203 5.99 -9.20 7.04
CA ILE A 203 7.44 -9.08 6.83
C ILE A 203 7.68 -8.42 5.48
N TYR A 204 8.53 -7.39 5.48
CA TYR A 204 9.10 -6.79 4.28
C TYR A 204 10.58 -7.15 4.19
N LEU A 205 10.97 -7.90 3.15
CA LEU A 205 12.36 -8.01 2.76
C LEU A 205 12.57 -7.05 1.59
N PHE A 206 13.61 -6.22 1.65
CA PHE A 206 13.86 -5.26 0.58
C PHE A 206 15.34 -5.06 0.30
N SER A 207 15.63 -4.72 -0.93
CA SER A 207 16.94 -4.24 -1.39
C SER A 207 16.78 -2.96 -2.20
N ILE A 208 17.85 -2.20 -2.32
CA ILE A 208 17.92 -1.01 -3.16
C ILE A 208 18.95 -1.28 -4.24
N ASP A 209 18.56 -1.19 -5.51
CA ASP A 209 19.47 -1.43 -6.61
C ASP A 209 20.29 -0.18 -6.99
N GLN A 210 21.20 -0.33 -7.95
CA GLN A 210 22.09 0.75 -8.43
C GLN A 210 21.33 1.93 -9.08
N ASN A 211 20.07 1.74 -9.47
CA ASN A 211 19.19 2.78 -10.02
C ASN A 211 18.31 3.41 -8.92
N GLU A 212 18.61 3.11 -7.65
CA GLU A 212 17.82 3.52 -6.49
C GLU A 212 16.35 3.04 -6.53
N ILE A 213 16.09 1.90 -7.18
CA ILE A 213 14.79 1.24 -7.17
C ILE A 213 14.72 0.33 -5.95
N ILE A 214 13.63 0.47 -5.19
CA ILE A 214 13.34 -0.36 -4.02
C ILE A 214 12.67 -1.63 -4.53
N ASN A 215 13.38 -2.74 -4.46
CA ASN A 215 12.84 -4.07 -4.75
C ASN A 215 12.46 -4.72 -3.43
N TYR A 216 11.25 -5.28 -3.31
CA TYR A 216 10.80 -5.89 -2.07
C TYR A 216 9.94 -7.12 -2.30
N ILE A 217 9.85 -7.93 -1.25
CA ILE A 217 8.88 -9.02 -1.09
C ILE A 217 8.13 -8.75 0.23
N CYS A 218 6.83 -8.91 0.22
CA CYS A 218 6.00 -8.81 1.41
C CYS A 218 5.31 -10.15 1.69
N PHE A 219 5.35 -10.59 2.95
CA PHE A 219 4.62 -11.74 3.44
C PHE A 219 3.65 -11.30 4.53
N GLU A 220 2.39 -11.69 4.40
CA GLU A 220 1.35 -11.46 5.40
C GLU A 220 1.01 -12.73 6.14
N PHE A 221 0.92 -12.65 7.47
CA PHE A 221 0.70 -13.80 8.32
C PHE A 221 -0.72 -13.91 8.89
N ARG A 222 -1.48 -12.84 8.92
CA ARG A 222 -2.86 -12.84 9.45
C ARG A 222 -3.89 -13.40 8.46
N ILE A 223 -3.63 -13.32 7.17
CA ILE A 223 -4.52 -13.80 6.12
C ILE A 223 -4.15 -15.24 5.80
N LYS A 224 -5.15 -16.13 5.75
CA LYS A 224 -4.97 -17.59 5.63
C LYS A 224 -4.25 -18.10 4.40
N GLU A 225 -4.06 -17.27 3.40
CA GLU A 225 -3.34 -17.63 2.18
C GLU A 225 -2.35 -16.54 1.78
N SER A 226 -1.16 -16.98 1.44
CA SER A 226 -0.03 -16.15 1.05
C SER A 226 -0.30 -15.41 -0.26
N CYS A 227 -1.04 -14.33 -0.19
CA CYS A 227 -0.96 -13.37 -1.25
C CYS A 227 0.24 -12.48 -0.98
N ALA A 228 1.25 -12.53 -1.84
CA ALA A 228 2.26 -11.49 -1.94
C ALA A 228 1.53 -10.21 -2.40
N ASN A 229 0.84 -9.56 -1.47
CA ASN A 229 -0.02 -8.44 -1.79
C ASN A 229 0.82 -7.17 -1.86
N GLU A 230 0.58 -6.39 -2.89
CA GLU A 230 1.18 -5.07 -3.16
C GLU A 230 0.71 -4.01 -2.14
N GLU A 231 0.40 -4.42 -0.89
CA GLU A 231 -0.26 -3.59 0.09
C GLU A 231 0.73 -2.86 0.99
N THR A 232 0.36 -1.64 1.27
CA THR A 232 0.85 -0.77 2.34
C THR A 232 2.36 -0.81 2.56
N THR A 233 3.08 -0.08 1.74
CA THR A 233 4.53 0.11 1.91
C THR A 233 4.87 1.24 2.89
N SER A 234 3.90 1.77 3.63
CA SER A 234 4.10 2.94 4.51
C SER A 234 5.17 2.72 5.57
N SER A 235 5.19 1.55 6.23
CA SER A 235 6.22 1.22 7.21
C SER A 235 7.59 1.07 6.57
N LEU A 236 7.66 0.45 5.38
CA LEU A 236 8.89 0.32 4.60
C LEU A 236 9.42 1.70 4.15
N MET A 237 8.55 2.56 3.61
CA MET A 237 8.95 3.90 3.18
C MET A 237 9.40 4.75 4.36
N TYR A 238 8.71 4.66 5.50
CA TYR A 238 9.15 5.32 6.73
C TYR A 238 10.53 4.82 7.17
N TYR A 239 10.76 3.51 7.14
CA TYR A 239 12.07 2.91 7.47
C TYR A 239 13.18 3.48 6.57
N ILE A 240 12.96 3.54 5.26
CA ILE A 240 13.91 4.06 4.28
C ILE A 240 14.24 5.53 4.55
N LYS A 241 13.22 6.35 4.79
CA LYS A 241 13.38 7.79 5.10
C LYS A 241 14.07 8.01 6.44
N LYS A 242 13.63 7.31 7.49
CA LYS A 242 14.21 7.38 8.85
C LYS A 242 15.70 7.06 8.85
N ASN A 243 16.10 6.02 8.12
CA ASN A 243 17.48 5.56 8.04
C ASN A 243 18.28 6.26 6.94
N LYS A 244 17.71 7.27 6.27
CA LYS A 244 18.35 8.08 5.22
C LYS A 244 18.97 7.25 4.10
N LEU A 245 18.36 6.11 3.75
CA LEU A 245 18.86 5.21 2.72
C LEU A 245 18.77 5.81 1.32
N LEU A 246 17.74 6.63 1.09
CA LEU A 246 17.57 7.42 -0.13
C LEU A 246 17.23 8.86 0.26
N ASN A 247 18.01 9.81 -0.29
CA ASN A 247 17.81 11.24 -0.01
C ASN A 247 16.90 11.90 -1.05
N LYS A 248 15.67 11.42 -1.14
CA LYS A 248 14.64 11.92 -2.07
C LYS A 248 13.25 11.67 -1.48
N ASP A 249 12.24 12.33 -2.03
CA ASP A 249 10.83 12.16 -1.62
C ASP A 249 10.04 11.33 -2.64
N HIS A 250 10.59 11.12 -3.83
CA HIS A 250 9.99 10.30 -4.87
C HIS A 250 10.73 8.98 -4.98
N PHE A 251 9.99 7.89 -4.87
CA PHE A 251 10.50 6.53 -4.86
C PHE A 251 9.92 5.74 -6.02
N ILE A 252 10.76 4.91 -6.61
CA ILE A 252 10.34 3.84 -7.51
C ILE A 252 10.47 2.55 -6.72
N TYR A 253 9.39 1.79 -6.65
CA TYR A 253 9.42 0.50 -5.97
C TYR A 253 8.76 -0.58 -6.81
N LYS A 254 9.17 -1.80 -6.59
CA LYS A 254 8.68 -2.98 -7.29
C LYS A 254 8.63 -4.17 -6.36
N ASN A 255 7.45 -4.78 -6.24
CA ASN A 255 7.32 -6.08 -5.61
C ASN A 255 7.92 -7.15 -6.55
N LYS A 256 8.63 -8.12 -6.03
CA LYS A 256 9.22 -9.23 -6.78
C LYS A 256 8.21 -10.29 -7.27
N SER A 257 6.93 -10.02 -7.20
CA SER A 257 5.89 -10.87 -7.79
C SER A 257 6.03 -10.93 -9.32
N PRO A 258 5.75 -12.09 -9.98
CA PRO A 258 5.84 -12.22 -11.44
C PRO A 258 4.96 -11.25 -12.24
N ARG A 259 3.89 -10.73 -11.64
CA ARG A 259 2.98 -9.75 -12.24
C ARG A 259 3.29 -8.31 -11.85
N SER A 260 4.31 -8.10 -11.03
CA SER A 260 4.62 -6.78 -10.48
C SER A 260 5.09 -5.80 -11.54
N LYS A 261 4.61 -4.59 -11.39
CA LYS A 261 4.96 -3.43 -12.21
C LYS A 261 5.71 -2.41 -11.35
N TYR A 262 6.31 -1.43 -12.00
CA TYR A 262 6.87 -0.30 -11.29
C TYR A 262 5.76 0.57 -10.72
N ASN A 263 5.96 1.00 -9.49
CA ASN A 263 5.10 1.95 -8.79
C ASN A 263 5.93 3.19 -8.45
N TYR A 264 5.31 4.36 -8.58
CA TYR A 264 5.92 5.66 -8.35
C TYR A 264 5.22 6.32 -7.17
N MET A 265 5.89 6.37 -6.06
CA MET A 265 5.33 6.86 -4.81
C MET A 265 6.10 8.09 -4.33
N ARG A 266 5.37 9.05 -3.78
CA ARG A 266 5.94 10.10 -2.96
C ARG A 266 5.79 9.73 -1.49
N CYS A 267 6.85 9.91 -0.72
CA CYS A 267 6.84 9.78 0.72
C CYS A 267 7.58 10.95 1.36
N GLU A 268 6.91 11.65 2.22
CA GLU A 268 7.45 12.78 2.96
C GLU A 268 7.16 12.61 4.46
N ILE A 269 8.13 12.97 5.29
CA ILE A 269 7.93 13.09 6.73
C ILE A 269 7.94 14.57 7.05
N ILE A 270 6.81 15.07 7.53
CA ILE A 270 6.62 16.47 7.90
C ILE A 270 6.40 16.60 9.40
N GLU A 271 6.86 17.68 9.98
CA GLU A 271 6.45 18.05 11.34
C GLU A 271 5.09 18.73 11.25
N ASN A 272 4.06 18.12 11.80
CA ASN A 272 2.74 18.69 11.90
C ASN A 272 2.10 18.39 13.26
N GLU A 273 1.12 19.23 13.63
CA GLU A 273 0.37 19.11 14.88
C GLU A 273 -0.82 18.14 14.77
N ASP A 274 -1.16 17.71 13.56
CA ASP A 274 -2.37 16.91 13.26
C ASP A 274 -2.23 15.44 13.70
N GLY A 275 -1.02 15.00 14.12
CA GLY A 275 -0.75 13.61 14.47
C GLY A 275 -0.52 12.67 13.27
N PHE A 276 -0.45 13.21 12.04
CA PHE A 276 -0.22 12.48 10.80
C PHE A 276 1.02 12.99 10.05
N PRO A 277 2.22 12.79 10.62
CA PRO A 277 3.44 13.38 10.08
C PRO A 277 3.96 12.71 8.81
N ILE A 278 3.37 11.60 8.37
CA ILE A 278 3.81 10.89 7.18
C ILE A 278 2.80 11.09 6.07
N LYS A 279 3.27 11.57 4.93
CA LYS A 279 2.50 11.70 3.70
C LYS A 279 3.00 10.67 2.70
N ILE A 280 2.13 9.78 2.27
CA ILE A 280 2.44 8.73 1.30
C ILE A 280 1.39 8.72 0.22
N GLY A 281 1.81 8.80 -1.04
CA GLY A 281 0.84 8.79 -2.11
C GLY A 281 1.47 8.90 -3.49
N GLY A 282 0.64 9.29 -4.44
CA GLY A 282 1.05 9.41 -5.83
C GLY A 282 -0.11 9.74 -6.75
N ARG A 283 0.14 9.55 -8.02
CA ARG A 283 -0.86 9.67 -9.08
C ARG A 283 -1.59 8.36 -9.29
N ALA A 284 -2.71 8.43 -9.99
CA ALA A 284 -3.34 7.26 -10.57
C ALA A 284 -3.72 7.53 -12.02
N SER A 285 -3.77 6.47 -12.82
CA SER A 285 -4.15 6.54 -14.23
C SER A 285 -5.44 5.75 -14.45
N ILE A 286 -6.56 6.45 -14.71
CA ILE A 286 -7.84 5.82 -15.02
C ILE A 286 -7.81 5.42 -16.49
N TYR A 287 -8.05 4.13 -16.77
CA TYR A 287 -7.97 3.59 -18.13
C TYR A 287 -9.26 2.94 -18.63
N LEU A 288 -10.23 2.74 -17.73
CA LEU A 288 -11.55 2.21 -18.11
C LEU A 288 -12.65 2.86 -17.26
N GLU A 289 -13.75 3.16 -17.92
CA GLU A 289 -15.02 3.56 -17.33
C GLU A 289 -16.13 2.69 -17.95
N GLY A 290 -17.00 2.15 -17.11
CA GLY A 290 -18.05 1.26 -17.58
C GLY A 290 -19.19 1.10 -16.58
N VAL A 291 -20.18 0.32 -16.99
CA VAL A 291 -21.33 -0.04 -16.16
C VAL A 291 -21.32 -1.55 -15.93
N VAL A 292 -21.30 -1.96 -14.67
CA VAL A 292 -21.45 -3.36 -14.28
C VAL A 292 -22.92 -3.64 -14.03
N THR A 293 -23.47 -4.61 -14.75
CA THR A 293 -24.85 -5.09 -14.59
C THR A 293 -24.82 -6.44 -13.87
N PHE A 294 -25.55 -6.55 -12.79
CA PHE A 294 -25.66 -7.77 -12.00
C PHE A 294 -27.09 -7.91 -11.44
N GLY A 295 -27.54 -9.12 -11.30
CA GLY A 295 -28.90 -9.45 -10.82
C GLY A 295 -28.98 -10.85 -10.31
#